data_2315fd4b975687b99bd40f89fecdad8e
#
_entry.id   2315fd4b975687b99bd40f89fecdad8e
#
_cell.length_a   1.000
_cell.length_b   1.000
_cell.length_c   1.000
_cell.angle_alpha   90.00
_cell.angle_beta   90.00
_cell.angle_gamma   90.00
#
_symmetry.space_group_name_H-M   'P 1'
#
loop_
_entity.id
_entity.type
_entity.pdbx_description
1 polymer ?
#
loop_
_entity_poly.entity_id
_entity_poly.type
_entity_poly.pdbx_seq_one_letter_code
_entity_poly.pdbx_strand_id
1 'polypeptide(L)'
;MAHEITDELIDRLQAYSDSARTVARNAVSHAGVESVAFDRAKVVATPTVVSHKVDDWKVTSQKKSGRCWLFSSLNLLRSTTRTHLGLKDFEFSQNYVLFWDKFERANFFLTDIIATASTEDLDGRLLQFLLGDVLSDGGQWDMAVSLYLKH
;
A
#
# COMPACT_ATOMS: atom_id res chain seq x y z
N MET A 1 -6.14 -31.60 -3.55
CA MET A 1 -5.26 -32.73 -3.20
C MET A 1 -3.86 -32.16 -3.04
N ALA A 2 -3.25 -32.33 -1.87
CA ALA A 2 -1.85 -32.00 -1.69
C ALA A 2 -1.02 -33.08 -2.43
N HIS A 3 -0.11 -32.65 -3.29
CA HIS A 3 0.83 -33.58 -3.93
C HIS A 3 1.95 -33.86 -2.92
N GLU A 4 2.21 -35.16 -2.69
CA GLU A 4 3.31 -35.61 -1.85
C GLU A 4 4.66 -35.25 -2.49
N ILE A 5 5.59 -34.75 -1.69
CA ILE A 5 6.96 -34.50 -2.15
C ILE A 5 7.69 -35.85 -2.17
N THR A 6 7.95 -36.34 -3.38
CA THR A 6 8.63 -37.62 -3.57
C THR A 6 10.14 -37.47 -3.72
N ASP A 7 10.90 -38.51 -3.41
CA ASP A 7 12.36 -38.53 -3.61
C ASP A 7 12.75 -38.21 -5.06
N GLU A 8 11.97 -38.71 -6.05
CA GLU A 8 12.17 -38.41 -7.47
C GLU A 8 12.04 -36.90 -7.76
N LEU A 9 11.12 -36.20 -7.11
CA LEU A 9 10.97 -34.74 -7.22
C LEU A 9 12.18 -34.03 -6.61
N ILE A 10 12.67 -34.51 -5.48
CA ILE A 10 13.86 -33.96 -4.81
C ILE A 10 15.09 -34.14 -5.71
N ASP A 11 15.30 -35.34 -6.27
CA ASP A 11 16.42 -35.61 -7.18
C ASP A 11 16.37 -34.74 -8.44
N ARG A 12 15.20 -34.53 -9.02
CA ARG A 12 15.01 -33.61 -10.15
C ARG A 12 15.33 -32.18 -9.79
N LEU A 13 14.97 -31.70 -8.61
CA LEU A 13 15.30 -30.36 -8.14
C LEU A 13 16.80 -30.19 -7.90
N GLN A 14 17.48 -31.23 -7.39
CA GLN A 14 18.94 -31.24 -7.20
C GLN A 14 19.70 -31.28 -8.52
N ALA A 15 19.25 -32.03 -9.50
CA ALA A 15 19.83 -32.09 -10.85
C ALA A 15 19.76 -30.76 -11.60
N TYR A 16 18.88 -29.85 -11.18
CA TYR A 16 18.75 -28.49 -11.73
C TYR A 16 19.84 -27.54 -11.20
N SER A 17 20.76 -27.99 -10.35
CA SER A 17 21.81 -27.17 -9.77
C SER A 17 23.06 -27.16 -10.67
N ASP A 18 23.20 -26.11 -11.48
CA ASP A 18 24.46 -25.77 -12.13
C ASP A 18 25.31 -24.81 -11.28
N SER A 19 26.56 -24.54 -11.72
CA SER A 19 27.48 -23.67 -11.01
C SER A 19 26.98 -22.22 -10.90
N ALA A 20 26.33 -21.70 -11.94
CA ALA A 20 25.80 -20.35 -11.96
C ALA A 20 24.63 -20.20 -10.96
N ARG A 21 23.72 -21.19 -10.91
CA ARG A 21 22.63 -21.23 -9.95
C ARG A 21 23.12 -21.38 -8.52
N THR A 22 24.17 -22.17 -8.32
CA THR A 22 24.78 -22.31 -6.98
C THR A 22 25.36 -20.98 -6.52
N VAL A 23 26.07 -20.25 -7.37
CA VAL A 23 26.57 -18.91 -7.05
C VAL A 23 25.43 -17.94 -6.76
N ALA A 24 24.39 -17.92 -7.61
CA ALA A 24 23.21 -17.08 -7.41
C ALA A 24 22.49 -17.37 -6.09
N ARG A 25 22.28 -18.65 -5.77
CA ARG A 25 21.66 -19.06 -4.50
C ARG A 25 22.49 -18.64 -3.29
N ASN A 26 23.81 -18.81 -3.34
CA ASN A 26 24.70 -18.40 -2.26
C ASN A 26 24.70 -16.89 -2.11
N ALA A 27 24.71 -16.11 -3.22
CA ALA A 27 24.62 -14.67 -3.21
C ALA A 27 23.30 -14.18 -2.58
N VAL A 28 22.17 -14.77 -2.98
CA VAL A 28 20.84 -14.46 -2.42
C VAL A 28 20.77 -14.78 -0.93
N SER A 29 21.32 -15.94 -0.51
CA SER A 29 21.33 -16.36 0.89
C SER A 29 22.17 -15.43 1.77
N HIS A 30 23.21 -14.82 1.22
CA HIS A 30 24.09 -13.90 1.94
C HIS A 30 23.61 -12.45 1.95
N ALA A 31 23.16 -11.93 0.79
CA ALA A 31 22.86 -10.52 0.58
C ALA A 31 21.37 -10.18 0.49
N GLY A 32 20.49 -11.20 0.46
CA GLY A 32 19.05 -11.03 0.24
C GLY A 32 18.67 -10.89 -1.24
N VAL A 33 17.41 -11.23 -1.55
CA VAL A 33 16.87 -11.23 -2.92
C VAL A 33 16.94 -9.85 -3.56
N GLU A 34 16.55 -8.82 -2.85
CA GLU A 34 16.48 -7.45 -3.36
C GLU A 34 17.84 -6.95 -3.86
N SER A 35 18.92 -7.25 -3.12
CA SER A 35 20.27 -6.81 -3.47
C SER A 35 20.83 -7.53 -4.69
N VAL A 36 20.45 -8.78 -4.91
CA VAL A 36 21.00 -9.64 -5.98
C VAL A 36 20.17 -9.57 -7.26
N ALA A 37 18.85 -9.44 -7.15
CA ALA A 37 17.93 -9.38 -8.29
C ALA A 37 17.90 -8.01 -9.00
N PHE A 38 18.63 -7.03 -8.49
CA PHE A 38 18.64 -5.67 -8.99
C PHE A 38 19.36 -5.59 -10.35
N ASP A 39 18.60 -5.41 -11.41
CA ASP A 39 19.14 -5.24 -12.77
C ASP A 39 19.61 -3.77 -12.98
N ARG A 40 20.89 -3.53 -12.74
CA ARG A 40 21.49 -2.22 -12.88
C ARG A 40 21.35 -1.64 -14.29
N ALA A 41 21.40 -2.46 -15.33
CA ALA A 41 21.27 -1.97 -16.70
C ALA A 41 19.87 -1.42 -16.96
N LYS A 42 18.84 -2.09 -16.47
CA LYS A 42 17.45 -1.61 -16.55
C LYS A 42 17.25 -0.33 -15.74
N VAL A 43 17.81 -0.26 -14.54
CA VAL A 43 17.70 0.96 -13.72
C VAL A 43 18.34 2.15 -14.40
N VAL A 44 19.52 1.99 -14.95
CA VAL A 44 20.23 3.07 -15.68
C VAL A 44 19.49 3.46 -16.97
N ALA A 45 18.88 2.48 -17.67
CA ALA A 45 18.12 2.73 -18.88
C ALA A 45 16.71 3.31 -18.61
N THR A 46 16.21 3.21 -17.38
CA THR A 46 14.88 3.74 -17.04
C THR A 46 14.95 5.25 -16.88
N PRO A 47 14.23 6.01 -17.72
CA PRO A 47 14.26 7.47 -17.62
C PRO A 47 13.59 7.91 -16.31
N THR A 48 14.27 8.80 -15.59
CA THR A 48 13.71 9.42 -14.38
C THR A 48 12.88 10.67 -14.69
N VAL A 49 12.88 11.09 -15.96
CA VAL A 49 12.14 12.27 -16.43
C VAL A 49 10.84 11.80 -17.09
N VAL A 50 9.73 12.31 -16.61
CA VAL A 50 8.41 12.09 -17.21
C VAL A 50 8.11 13.17 -18.27
N SER A 51 7.20 12.88 -19.22
CA SER A 51 6.81 13.80 -20.30
C SER A 51 6.18 15.11 -19.79
N HIS A 52 5.52 15.05 -18.64
CA HIS A 52 4.88 16.19 -18.01
C HIS A 52 5.30 16.25 -16.54
N LYS A 53 5.91 17.36 -16.15
CA LYS A 53 6.29 17.63 -14.78
C LYS A 53 5.59 18.88 -14.31
N VAL A 54 4.86 18.79 -13.22
CA VAL A 54 4.32 19.94 -12.52
C VAL A 54 5.33 20.33 -11.45
N ASP A 55 6.02 21.45 -11.65
CA ASP A 55 6.88 22.02 -10.61
C ASP A 55 5.99 22.69 -9.56
N ASP A 56 5.88 22.04 -8.44
CA ASP A 56 5.04 22.46 -7.34
C ASP A 56 5.88 22.74 -6.08
N TRP A 57 5.20 23.14 -5.03
CA TRP A 57 5.79 23.41 -3.73
C TRP A 57 6.46 22.20 -3.13
N LYS A 58 7.17 22.45 -2.05
CA LYS A 58 7.73 21.39 -1.23
C LYS A 58 6.64 20.39 -0.83
N VAL A 59 6.88 19.12 -1.09
CA VAL A 59 5.97 18.03 -0.75
C VAL A 59 5.74 17.97 0.76
N THR A 60 4.50 17.84 1.18
CA THR A 60 4.14 17.60 2.57
C THR A 60 4.50 16.17 2.97
N SER A 61 4.93 15.98 4.20
CA SER A 61 5.42 14.69 4.68
C SER A 61 4.51 14.11 5.74
N GLN A 62 4.07 12.88 5.52
CA GLN A 62 3.31 12.11 6.52
C GLN A 62 4.16 11.66 7.71
N LYS A 63 5.48 11.79 7.63
CA LYS A 63 6.44 11.23 8.58
C LYS A 63 6.23 9.71 8.76
N LYS A 64 5.92 9.25 9.98
CA LYS A 64 5.72 7.83 10.31
C LYS A 64 4.24 7.41 10.41
N SER A 65 3.30 8.24 9.97
CA SER A 65 1.87 7.88 9.96
C SER A 65 1.53 7.04 8.72
N GLY A 66 0.52 6.17 8.80
CA GLY A 66 0.02 5.36 7.69
C GLY A 66 -0.82 6.12 6.66
N ARG A 67 -0.69 7.45 6.56
CA ARG A 67 -1.56 8.36 5.80
C ARG A 67 -1.04 8.74 4.42
N CYS A 68 -0.16 7.93 3.82
CA CYS A 68 0.44 8.24 2.49
C CYS A 68 -0.62 8.53 1.42
N TRP A 69 -1.70 7.81 1.41
CA TRP A 69 -2.81 7.96 0.48
C TRP A 69 -3.50 9.33 0.59
N LEU A 70 -3.71 9.86 1.81
CA LEU A 70 -4.25 11.21 2.03
C LEU A 70 -3.25 12.29 1.61
N PHE A 71 -1.98 12.16 2.00
CA PHE A 71 -0.96 13.12 1.64
C PHE A 71 -0.74 13.18 0.13
N SER A 72 -0.73 12.05 -0.56
CA SER A 72 -0.58 11.98 -2.02
C SER A 72 -1.76 12.62 -2.74
N SER A 73 -2.99 12.29 -2.36
CA SER A 73 -4.20 12.83 -2.98
C SER A 73 -4.35 14.33 -2.74
N LEU A 74 -4.11 14.81 -1.53
CA LEU A 74 -4.17 16.24 -1.21
C LEU A 74 -3.04 17.05 -1.89
N ASN A 75 -1.84 16.48 -2.05
CA ASN A 75 -0.78 17.12 -2.82
C ASN A 75 -1.14 17.26 -4.30
N LEU A 76 -1.84 16.28 -4.89
CA LEU A 76 -2.32 16.37 -6.26
C LEU A 76 -3.36 17.51 -6.41
N LEU A 77 -4.36 17.56 -5.52
CA LEU A 77 -5.40 18.59 -5.53
C LEU A 77 -4.83 20.00 -5.26
N ARG A 78 -3.80 20.09 -4.43
CA ARG A 78 -3.13 21.34 -4.09
C ARG A 78 -2.57 22.06 -5.32
N SER A 79 -2.00 21.32 -6.26
CA SER A 79 -1.43 21.89 -7.49
C SER A 79 -2.45 22.67 -8.29
N THR A 80 -3.61 22.07 -8.51
CA THR A 80 -4.73 22.72 -9.24
C THR A 80 -5.29 23.92 -8.47
N THR A 81 -5.52 23.76 -7.17
CA THR A 81 -6.04 24.83 -6.30
C THR A 81 -5.12 26.05 -6.28
N ARG A 82 -3.81 25.83 -6.19
CA ARG A 82 -2.80 26.89 -6.26
C ARG A 82 -2.95 27.76 -7.50
N THR A 83 -3.04 27.10 -8.66
CA THR A 83 -3.14 27.79 -9.94
C THR A 83 -4.42 28.63 -10.02
N HIS A 84 -5.54 28.08 -9.61
CA HIS A 84 -6.83 28.78 -9.64
C HIS A 84 -6.93 29.94 -8.66
N LEU A 85 -6.36 29.81 -7.49
CA LEU A 85 -6.47 30.80 -6.42
C LEU A 85 -5.26 31.74 -6.31
N GLY A 86 -4.22 31.55 -7.13
CA GLY A 86 -3.00 32.36 -7.11
C GLY A 86 -2.24 32.30 -5.79
N LEU A 87 -2.29 31.16 -5.07
CA LEU A 87 -1.69 31.02 -3.75
C LEU A 87 -0.17 30.83 -3.87
N LYS A 88 0.58 31.43 -2.93
CA LYS A 88 2.06 31.29 -2.89
C LYS A 88 2.50 30.09 -2.05
N ASP A 89 1.83 29.82 -0.94
CA ASP A 89 2.05 28.68 -0.06
C ASP A 89 0.72 28.23 0.51
N PHE A 90 0.45 26.92 0.45
CA PHE A 90 -0.82 26.37 0.84
C PHE A 90 -0.74 24.87 1.08
N GLU A 91 -1.46 24.40 2.06
CA GLU A 91 -1.60 22.97 2.39
C GLU A 91 -3.04 22.68 2.83
N PHE A 92 -3.63 21.62 2.29
CA PHE A 92 -4.91 21.12 2.77
C PHE A 92 -4.75 20.44 4.13
N SER A 93 -5.80 20.52 4.97
CA SER A 93 -5.81 19.84 6.26
C SER A 93 -5.98 18.34 6.10
N GLN A 94 -4.91 17.58 6.23
CA GLN A 94 -4.96 16.12 6.25
C GLN A 94 -5.76 15.59 7.45
N ASN A 95 -5.75 16.32 8.56
CA ASN A 95 -6.51 15.95 9.77
C ASN A 95 -8.02 16.05 9.56
N TYR A 96 -8.48 16.98 8.73
CA TYR A 96 -9.90 17.05 8.37
C TYR A 96 -10.36 15.80 7.66
N VAL A 97 -9.65 15.39 6.61
CA VAL A 97 -10.00 14.19 5.85
C VAL A 97 -9.82 12.92 6.69
N LEU A 98 -8.79 12.86 7.52
CA LEU A 98 -8.58 11.75 8.44
C LEU A 98 -9.73 11.59 9.45
N PHE A 99 -10.24 12.69 9.98
CA PHE A 99 -11.40 12.65 10.87
C PHE A 99 -12.59 11.95 10.21
N TRP A 100 -12.91 12.35 8.97
CA TRP A 100 -14.01 11.74 8.24
C TRP A 100 -13.74 10.28 7.86
N ASP A 101 -12.50 9.94 7.51
CA ASP A 101 -12.12 8.54 7.31
C ASP A 101 -12.40 7.68 8.54
N LYS A 102 -11.97 8.13 9.72
CA LYS A 102 -12.21 7.40 10.96
C LYS A 102 -13.70 7.33 11.33
N PHE A 103 -14.43 8.39 11.08
CA PHE A 103 -15.87 8.43 11.32
C PHE A 103 -16.62 7.43 10.41
N GLU A 104 -16.31 7.41 9.12
CA GLU A 104 -16.93 6.46 8.17
C GLU A 104 -16.57 5.02 8.46
N ARG A 105 -15.32 4.73 8.79
CA ARG A 105 -14.89 3.39 9.21
C ARG A 105 -15.60 2.93 10.48
N ALA A 106 -15.72 3.79 11.47
CA ALA A 106 -16.44 3.48 12.69
C ALA A 106 -17.93 3.20 12.41
N ASN A 107 -18.56 4.02 11.56
CA ASN A 107 -19.95 3.81 11.16
C ASN A 107 -20.13 2.48 10.41
N PHE A 108 -19.25 2.18 9.45
CA PHE A 108 -19.25 0.91 8.72
C PHE A 108 -19.11 -0.27 9.69
N PHE A 109 -18.11 -0.24 10.56
CA PHE A 109 -17.86 -1.29 11.55
C PHE A 109 -19.08 -1.51 12.46
N LEU A 110 -19.64 -0.45 13.03
CA LEU A 110 -20.80 -0.56 13.91
C LEU A 110 -22.04 -1.13 13.18
N THR A 111 -22.24 -0.71 11.93
CA THR A 111 -23.33 -1.22 11.11
C THR A 111 -23.20 -2.73 10.86
N ASP A 112 -21.99 -3.18 10.51
CA ASP A 112 -21.72 -4.59 10.25
C ASP A 112 -21.79 -5.43 11.53
N ILE A 113 -21.28 -4.94 12.64
CA ILE A 113 -21.37 -5.62 13.93
C ILE A 113 -22.85 -5.77 14.35
N ILE A 114 -23.67 -4.74 14.22
CA ILE A 114 -25.09 -4.82 14.55
C ILE A 114 -25.81 -5.82 13.63
N ALA A 115 -25.50 -5.82 12.33
CA ALA A 115 -26.11 -6.73 11.37
C ALA A 115 -25.74 -8.20 11.60
N THR A 116 -24.52 -8.47 12.08
CA THR A 116 -24.00 -9.82 12.27
C THR A 116 -24.16 -10.36 13.70
N ALA A 117 -24.41 -9.52 14.68
CA ALA A 117 -24.42 -9.87 16.12
C ALA A 117 -25.38 -10.99 16.50
N SER A 118 -26.45 -11.21 15.74
CA SER A 118 -27.46 -12.27 16.01
C SER A 118 -27.19 -13.55 15.21
N THR A 119 -26.31 -13.54 14.24
CA THR A 119 -26.11 -14.64 13.29
C THR A 119 -24.73 -15.27 13.33
N GLU A 120 -23.75 -14.54 13.84
CA GLU A 120 -22.36 -14.97 13.87
C GLU A 120 -21.93 -15.42 15.27
N ASP A 121 -21.15 -16.48 15.30
CA ASP A 121 -20.50 -16.94 16.55
C ASP A 121 -19.41 -15.98 16.99
N LEU A 122 -19.21 -15.82 18.30
CA LEU A 122 -18.18 -14.94 18.87
C LEU A 122 -16.77 -15.30 18.42
N ASP A 123 -16.51 -16.57 18.13
CA ASP A 123 -15.22 -17.06 17.60
C ASP A 123 -15.21 -17.18 16.06
N GLY A 124 -16.28 -16.70 15.40
CA GLY A 124 -16.43 -16.77 13.96
C GLY A 124 -15.39 -15.96 13.18
N ARG A 125 -14.99 -16.47 12.00
CA ARG A 125 -14.00 -15.81 11.13
C ARG A 125 -14.39 -14.40 10.75
N LEU A 126 -15.69 -14.17 10.49
CA LEU A 126 -16.18 -12.85 10.09
C LEU A 126 -15.99 -11.84 11.21
N LEU A 127 -16.39 -12.21 12.43
CA LEU A 127 -16.24 -11.33 13.59
C LEU A 127 -14.76 -11.03 13.88
N GLN A 128 -13.89 -12.03 13.82
CA GLN A 128 -12.45 -11.83 14.00
C GLN A 128 -11.86 -10.92 12.92
N PHE A 129 -12.32 -11.02 11.68
CA PHE A 129 -11.93 -10.14 10.59
C PHE A 129 -12.38 -8.69 10.85
N LEU A 130 -13.63 -8.47 11.22
CA LEU A 130 -14.16 -7.14 11.53
C LEU A 130 -13.43 -6.47 12.70
N LEU A 131 -13.08 -7.25 13.73
CA LEU A 131 -12.34 -6.75 14.89
C LEU A 131 -10.85 -6.50 14.62
N GLY A 132 -10.28 -7.13 13.59
CA GLY A 132 -8.84 -7.10 13.33
C GLY A 132 -8.31 -5.75 12.84
N ASP A 133 -9.13 -4.95 12.14
CA ASP A 133 -8.68 -3.70 11.51
C ASP A 133 -9.76 -2.61 11.45
N VAL A 134 -10.29 -2.26 12.60
CA VAL A 134 -11.43 -1.33 12.72
C VAL A 134 -11.10 0.08 12.25
N LEU A 135 -9.98 0.64 12.70
CA LEU A 135 -9.63 2.06 12.51
C LEU A 135 -8.18 2.24 12.01
N SER A 136 -7.74 1.40 11.05
CA SER A 136 -6.40 1.54 10.48
C SER A 136 -6.19 2.87 9.76
N ASP A 137 -4.93 3.26 9.62
CA ASP A 137 -4.57 4.50 8.91
C ASP A 137 -4.45 4.29 7.38
N GLY A 138 -4.35 3.04 6.93
CA GLY A 138 -4.19 2.69 5.52
C GLY A 138 -5.42 3.04 4.67
N GLY A 139 -5.20 3.36 3.41
CA GLY A 139 -6.27 3.65 2.45
C GLY A 139 -5.76 3.71 1.02
N GLN A 140 -6.69 3.94 0.11
CA GLN A 140 -6.47 3.96 -1.33
C GLN A 140 -7.10 5.20 -1.96
N TRP A 141 -6.81 5.42 -3.25
CA TRP A 141 -7.32 6.56 -4.01
C TRP A 141 -8.86 6.66 -3.99
N ASP A 142 -9.56 5.55 -4.23
CA ASP A 142 -11.02 5.55 -4.29
C ASP A 142 -11.66 5.91 -2.93
N MET A 143 -11.01 5.57 -1.83
CA MET A 143 -11.43 5.98 -0.49
C MET A 143 -11.29 7.49 -0.33
N ALA A 144 -10.17 8.08 -0.78
CA ALA A 144 -9.98 9.52 -0.74
C ALA A 144 -11.05 10.25 -1.57
N VAL A 145 -11.30 9.78 -2.79
CA VAL A 145 -12.33 10.33 -3.67
C VAL A 145 -13.71 10.26 -3.02
N SER A 146 -14.06 9.13 -2.42
CA SER A 146 -15.35 8.96 -1.72
C SER A 146 -15.52 9.95 -0.59
N LEU A 147 -14.45 10.20 0.20
CA LEU A 147 -14.48 11.19 1.27
C LEU A 147 -14.64 12.62 0.75
N TYR A 148 -13.93 12.99 -0.33
CA TYR A 148 -14.02 14.33 -0.92
C TYR A 148 -15.37 14.63 -1.57
N LEU A 149 -16.05 13.60 -2.06
CA LEU A 149 -17.38 13.75 -2.66
C LEU A 149 -18.50 13.80 -1.61
N LYS A 150 -18.25 13.22 -0.43
CA LYS A 150 -19.24 13.12 0.64
C LYS A 150 -19.14 14.26 1.65
N HIS A 151 -17.94 14.75 1.93
CA HIS A 151 -17.61 15.71 2.98
C HIS A 151 -16.80 16.90 2.47
#